data_ab135a912725bcc352a507191e8f7e08
#
_entry.id   ab135a912725bcc352a507191e8f7e08
#
_cell.length_a   1.000
_cell.length_b   1.000
_cell.length_c   1.000
_cell.angle_alpha   90.00
_cell.angle_beta   90.00
_cell.angle_gamma   90.00
#
_symmetry.space_group_name_H-M   'P 1'
#
loop_
_entity.id
_entity.type
_entity.pdbx_description
1 polymer ?
#
loop_
_entity_poly.entity_id
_entity_poly.type
_entity_poly.pdbx_seq_one_letter_code
_entity_poly.pdbx_strand_id
1 'polypeptide(L)'
;MRKTLLRFAFIYLTFKILMNSAAYAQDPGFSQFYANPLYLNPAFAGTAKCPRILMNYRNQWPGIDNSFITTSASYDQHFDAINGGLGLLILNDRTGEGVLNTTNVSLMYSYQLEINRRFSIKFGAQGTYMQRSVDTDNLRFGDMIDPRRGFVNLTNEPIISESTSYFDASAGILGFSEKFYFGLAVHHLTEPEESFLGRPSPLPRKYTAHIGAVLPFGIRAEDMSWSPNILFQQQGNFQHINLGVYANKGPLVLGLWHRIGDSFIGLVGIETDQFKFGYSYDITTSTLSNKAAGSHEISMRINLPCPPRKVKFKTISCPSF
;
A
#
# COMPACT_ATOMS: atom_id res chain seq x y z
N MET A 1 53.16 8.71 -3.33
CA MET A 1 51.77 9.14 -3.57
C MET A 1 50.92 8.09 -4.36
N ARG A 2 51.32 7.60 -5.54
CA ARG A 2 50.55 6.66 -6.35
C ARG A 2 50.25 5.32 -5.66
N LYS A 3 51.17 4.74 -4.89
CA LYS A 3 50.97 3.48 -4.13
C LYS A 3 50.00 3.65 -2.94
N THR A 4 49.99 4.82 -2.34
CA THR A 4 49.08 5.12 -1.21
C THR A 4 47.65 5.31 -1.70
N LEU A 5 47.44 5.98 -2.82
CA LEU A 5 46.14 6.13 -3.46
C LEU A 5 45.53 4.76 -3.88
N LEU A 6 46.35 3.87 -4.44
CA LEU A 6 45.91 2.50 -4.77
C LEU A 6 45.49 1.68 -3.54
N ARG A 7 46.18 1.85 -2.41
CA ARG A 7 45.82 1.19 -1.15
C ARG A 7 44.50 1.72 -0.59
N PHE A 8 44.28 3.04 -0.63
CA PHE A 8 43.02 3.63 -0.20
C PHE A 8 41.84 3.25 -1.15
N ALA A 9 42.04 3.20 -2.45
CA ALA A 9 41.06 2.75 -3.39
C ALA A 9 40.70 1.25 -3.19
N PHE A 10 41.69 0.41 -2.91
CA PHE A 10 41.48 -1.00 -2.60
C PHE A 10 40.75 -1.22 -1.29
N ILE A 11 41.11 -0.46 -0.21
CA ILE A 11 40.41 -0.50 1.07
C ILE A 11 38.96 0.00 0.93
N TYR A 12 38.74 1.05 0.16
CA TYR A 12 37.39 1.56 -0.12
C TYR A 12 36.55 0.58 -0.92
N LEU A 13 37.15 -0.10 -1.90
CA LEU A 13 36.48 -1.11 -2.73
C LEU A 13 36.16 -2.37 -1.91
N THR A 14 37.10 -2.85 -1.05
CA THR A 14 36.84 -3.99 -0.16
C THR A 14 35.84 -3.64 0.92
N PHE A 15 35.79 -2.40 1.43
CA PHE A 15 34.77 -1.96 2.39
C PHE A 15 33.39 -1.91 1.75
N LYS A 16 33.27 -1.50 0.48
CA LYS A 16 31.99 -1.56 -0.26
C LYS A 16 31.52 -2.99 -0.54
N ILE A 17 32.42 -3.94 -0.80
CA ILE A 17 32.09 -5.35 -1.03
C ILE A 17 31.64 -6.04 0.27
N LEU A 18 32.13 -5.59 1.42
CA LEU A 18 31.75 -6.09 2.75
C LEU A 18 30.45 -5.50 3.30
N MET A 19 29.90 -4.47 2.69
CA MET A 19 28.54 -4.02 2.99
C MET A 19 27.54 -4.97 2.31
N ASN A 20 27.26 -6.09 2.96
CA ASN A 20 26.10 -6.92 2.63
C ASN A 20 24.87 -6.04 2.77
N SER A 21 24.32 -5.57 1.65
CA SER A 21 22.99 -5.00 1.63
C SER A 21 22.02 -6.15 1.91
N ALA A 22 21.55 -6.24 3.14
CA ALA A 22 20.44 -7.12 3.46
C ALA A 22 19.26 -6.68 2.56
N ALA A 23 18.82 -7.58 1.69
CA ALA A 23 17.61 -7.37 0.91
C ALA A 23 16.43 -7.62 1.84
N TYR A 24 15.68 -6.57 2.16
CA TYR A 24 14.43 -6.68 2.93
C TYR A 24 13.26 -6.82 1.97
N ALA A 25 12.30 -7.67 2.32
CA ALA A 25 11.02 -7.73 1.64
C ALA A 25 10.26 -6.40 1.85
N GLN A 26 9.54 -5.97 0.82
CA GLN A 26 8.66 -4.80 0.88
C GLN A 26 7.21 -5.25 0.72
N ASP A 27 6.33 -4.53 1.38
CA ASP A 27 4.90 -4.67 1.13
C ASP A 27 4.56 -4.21 -0.29
N PRO A 28 3.52 -4.80 -0.89
CA PRO A 28 3.00 -4.33 -2.16
C PRO A 28 2.56 -2.85 -2.06
N GLY A 29 2.88 -2.06 -3.09
CA GLY A 29 2.49 -0.66 -3.18
C GLY A 29 1.28 -0.47 -4.08
N PHE A 30 0.36 0.44 -3.72
CA PHE A 30 -0.70 0.91 -4.59
C PHE A 30 -0.36 2.31 -5.12
N SER A 31 -0.87 2.66 -6.30
CA SER A 31 -0.75 3.98 -6.89
C SER A 31 -1.96 4.85 -6.62
N GLN A 32 -3.11 4.22 -6.45
CA GLN A 32 -4.34 4.86 -6.00
C GLN A 32 -4.44 4.83 -4.48
N PHE A 33 -3.55 5.55 -3.80
CA PHE A 33 -3.35 5.46 -2.34
C PHE A 33 -4.64 5.59 -1.53
N TYR A 34 -5.52 6.51 -1.93
CA TYR A 34 -6.77 6.78 -1.21
C TYR A 34 -7.95 5.96 -1.70
N ALA A 35 -7.79 5.16 -2.76
CA ALA A 35 -8.78 4.17 -3.16
C ALA A 35 -8.69 2.90 -2.29
N ASN A 36 -7.59 2.73 -1.52
CA ASN A 36 -7.44 1.66 -0.54
C ASN A 36 -7.08 2.23 0.86
N PRO A 37 -7.99 3.01 1.49
CA PRO A 37 -7.70 3.75 2.71
C PRO A 37 -7.38 2.84 3.91
N LEU A 38 -7.99 1.66 4.02
CA LEU A 38 -7.73 0.72 5.11
C LEU A 38 -6.30 0.16 5.05
N TYR A 39 -5.77 -0.06 3.84
CA TYR A 39 -4.38 -0.46 3.65
C TYR A 39 -3.40 0.67 3.98
N LEU A 40 -3.80 1.92 3.75
CA LEU A 40 -2.97 3.09 4.02
C LEU A 40 -2.83 3.38 5.52
N ASN A 41 -3.96 3.30 6.25
CA ASN A 41 -4.00 3.63 7.68
C ASN A 41 -5.25 3.02 8.33
N PRO A 42 -5.13 2.19 9.38
CA PRO A 42 -6.27 1.57 10.04
C PRO A 42 -7.27 2.59 10.66
N ALA A 43 -6.84 3.81 10.93
CA ALA A 43 -7.72 4.87 11.42
C ALA A 43 -8.78 5.32 10.39
N PHE A 44 -8.66 4.93 9.12
CA PHE A 44 -9.71 5.18 8.11
C PHE A 44 -10.95 4.28 8.26
N ALA A 45 -10.92 3.23 9.08
CA ALA A 45 -12.06 2.38 9.29
C ALA A 45 -13.29 3.18 9.76
N GLY A 46 -14.43 3.05 9.06
CA GLY A 46 -15.65 3.80 9.35
C GLY A 46 -15.52 5.32 9.23
N THR A 47 -14.64 5.83 8.37
CA THR A 47 -14.61 7.28 8.04
C THR A 47 -15.67 7.66 7.04
N ALA A 48 -16.14 6.73 6.24
CA ALA A 48 -17.25 6.98 5.32
C ALA A 48 -18.57 7.16 6.06
N LYS A 49 -19.44 7.99 5.50
CA LYS A 49 -20.79 8.26 6.02
C LYS A 49 -21.66 7.01 6.03
N CYS A 50 -21.53 6.18 5.00
CA CYS A 50 -22.26 4.94 4.78
C CYS A 50 -21.30 3.75 4.76
N PRO A 51 -21.77 2.52 5.01
CA PRO A 51 -20.93 1.34 4.80
C PRO A 51 -20.45 1.29 3.35
N ARG A 52 -19.22 0.85 3.14
CA ARG A 52 -18.65 0.77 1.80
C ARG A 52 -17.86 -0.50 1.59
N ILE A 53 -17.83 -0.93 0.34
CA ILE A 53 -16.96 -1.99 -0.14
C ILE A 53 -15.98 -1.35 -1.11
N LEU A 54 -14.69 -1.68 -0.98
CA LEU A 54 -13.64 -1.22 -1.88
C LEU A 54 -12.92 -2.44 -2.44
N MET A 55 -12.57 -2.38 -3.72
CA MET A 55 -11.82 -3.41 -4.42
C MET A 55 -10.72 -2.75 -5.24
N ASN A 56 -9.52 -3.32 -5.17
CA ASN A 56 -8.37 -2.85 -5.94
C ASN A 56 -7.69 -4.03 -6.62
N TYR A 57 -7.28 -3.82 -7.85
CA TYR A 57 -6.45 -4.73 -8.64
C TYR A 57 -5.27 -3.95 -9.21
N ARG A 58 -4.06 -4.39 -8.94
CA ARG A 58 -2.83 -3.80 -9.48
C ARG A 58 -2.01 -4.87 -10.18
N ASN A 59 -1.60 -4.57 -11.39
CA ASN A 59 -0.60 -5.33 -12.14
C ASN A 59 0.62 -4.44 -12.34
N GLN A 60 1.70 -4.77 -11.63
CA GLN A 60 2.94 -4.00 -11.66
C GLN A 60 3.93 -4.70 -12.58
N TRP A 61 4.44 -3.95 -13.56
CA TRP A 61 5.44 -4.35 -14.54
C TRP A 61 5.03 -5.54 -15.42
N PRO A 62 3.88 -5.48 -16.10
CA PRO A 62 3.38 -6.60 -16.92
C PRO A 62 4.28 -6.96 -18.12
N GLY A 63 5.24 -6.12 -18.46
CA GLY A 63 6.21 -6.38 -19.54
C GLY A 63 7.41 -7.23 -19.11
N ILE A 64 7.51 -7.60 -17.84
CA ILE A 64 8.56 -8.49 -17.32
C ILE A 64 7.92 -9.84 -17.01
N ASP A 65 8.57 -10.93 -17.47
CA ASP A 65 8.25 -12.28 -17.01
C ASP A 65 8.39 -12.25 -15.47
N ASN A 66 7.40 -12.65 -14.71
CA ASN A 66 7.34 -12.51 -13.24
C ASN A 66 6.75 -11.18 -12.75
N SER A 67 5.66 -10.70 -13.35
CA SER A 67 4.91 -9.53 -12.89
C SER A 67 4.37 -9.71 -11.47
N PHE A 68 4.10 -8.57 -10.80
CA PHE A 68 3.49 -8.54 -9.47
C PHE A 68 2.00 -8.24 -9.63
N ILE A 69 1.15 -9.10 -9.10
CA ILE A 69 -0.30 -8.91 -9.11
C ILE A 69 -0.80 -8.82 -7.69
N THR A 70 -1.29 -7.64 -7.32
CA THR A 70 -1.86 -7.39 -6.00
C THR A 70 -3.37 -7.14 -6.13
N THR A 71 -4.16 -7.86 -5.35
CA THR A 71 -5.60 -7.66 -5.24
C THR A 71 -5.98 -7.36 -3.80
N SER A 72 -6.96 -6.50 -3.61
CA SER A 72 -7.54 -6.26 -2.29
C SER A 72 -9.04 -6.07 -2.36
N ALA A 73 -9.71 -6.52 -1.30
CA ALA A 73 -11.11 -6.25 -1.05
C ALA A 73 -11.27 -5.81 0.41
N SER A 74 -12.03 -4.75 0.64
CA SER A 74 -12.27 -4.28 1.99
C SER A 74 -13.71 -3.83 2.20
N TYR A 75 -14.13 -3.91 3.45
CA TYR A 75 -15.41 -3.41 3.94
C TYR A 75 -15.18 -2.58 5.19
N ASP A 76 -15.81 -1.43 5.30
CA ASP A 76 -15.81 -0.66 6.53
C ASP A 76 -17.13 0.05 6.78
N GLN A 77 -17.45 0.21 8.07
CA GLN A 77 -18.66 0.84 8.54
C GLN A 77 -18.43 1.59 9.85
N HIS A 78 -19.08 2.71 10.01
CA HIS A 78 -19.17 3.43 11.28
C HIS A 78 -20.30 2.90 12.15
N PHE A 79 -20.04 2.76 13.45
CA PHE A 79 -21.03 2.37 14.47
C PHE A 79 -21.06 3.40 15.58
N ASP A 80 -22.18 4.08 15.72
CA ASP A 80 -22.38 5.11 16.77
C ASP A 80 -22.27 4.51 18.18
N ALA A 81 -22.66 3.24 18.36
CA ALA A 81 -22.63 2.56 19.65
C ALA A 81 -21.22 2.40 20.26
N ILE A 82 -20.20 2.35 19.42
CA ILE A 82 -18.79 2.19 19.82
C ILE A 82 -17.97 3.46 19.54
N ASN A 83 -18.63 4.57 19.18
CA ASN A 83 -17.98 5.83 18.77
C ASN A 83 -16.84 5.61 17.77
N GLY A 84 -17.03 4.72 16.80
CA GLY A 84 -15.95 4.34 15.92
C GLY A 84 -16.37 3.53 14.73
N GLY A 85 -15.38 2.97 14.03
CA GLY A 85 -15.59 2.16 12.84
C GLY A 85 -14.95 0.79 12.97
N LEU A 86 -15.56 -0.17 12.31
CA LEU A 86 -14.97 -1.49 12.07
C LEU A 86 -14.61 -1.61 10.61
N GLY A 87 -13.50 -2.31 10.33
CA GLY A 87 -13.02 -2.59 8.98
C GLY A 87 -12.51 -4.02 8.86
N LEU A 88 -12.73 -4.60 7.69
CA LEU A 88 -12.15 -5.86 7.25
C LEU A 88 -11.42 -5.60 5.94
N LEU A 89 -10.18 -6.07 5.83
CA LEU A 89 -9.38 -6.02 4.60
C LEU A 89 -8.83 -7.42 4.31
N ILE A 90 -9.02 -7.86 3.08
CA ILE A 90 -8.38 -9.04 2.53
C ILE A 90 -7.48 -8.57 1.40
N LEU A 91 -6.22 -8.96 1.44
CA LEU A 91 -5.22 -8.63 0.43
C LEU A 91 -4.53 -9.91 -0.01
N ASN A 92 -4.37 -10.07 -1.31
CA ASN A 92 -3.57 -11.14 -1.90
C ASN A 92 -2.54 -10.54 -2.86
N ASP A 93 -1.29 -10.91 -2.66
CA ASP A 93 -0.16 -10.47 -3.46
C ASP A 93 0.56 -11.68 -4.06
N ARG A 94 0.68 -11.69 -5.38
CA ARG A 94 1.34 -12.74 -6.15
C ARG A 94 2.55 -12.19 -6.85
N THR A 95 3.70 -12.79 -6.59
CA THR A 95 4.99 -12.42 -7.17
C THR A 95 5.53 -13.57 -8.00
N GLY A 96 6.13 -13.27 -9.13
CA GLY A 96 6.80 -14.28 -9.95
C GLY A 96 5.85 -15.31 -10.54
N GLU A 97 4.79 -14.89 -11.25
CA GLU A 97 3.75 -15.77 -11.82
C GLU A 97 3.06 -16.67 -10.77
N GLY A 98 3.09 -16.25 -9.50
CA GLY A 98 2.48 -16.99 -8.39
C GLY A 98 3.42 -17.93 -7.64
N VAL A 99 4.71 -17.92 -7.95
CA VAL A 99 5.73 -18.66 -7.19
C VAL A 99 5.73 -18.24 -5.72
N LEU A 100 5.59 -16.93 -5.43
CA LEU A 100 5.40 -16.43 -4.09
C LEU A 100 4.01 -15.83 -3.98
N ASN A 101 3.22 -16.31 -3.02
CA ASN A 101 1.86 -15.86 -2.77
C ASN A 101 1.70 -15.47 -1.30
N THR A 102 1.24 -14.24 -1.06
CA THR A 102 1.00 -13.70 0.29
C THR A 102 -0.47 -13.33 0.42
N THR A 103 -1.16 -13.87 1.40
CA THR A 103 -2.56 -13.55 1.71
C THR A 103 -2.65 -12.98 3.11
N ASN A 104 -3.24 -11.79 3.22
CA ASN A 104 -3.43 -11.07 4.47
C ASN A 104 -4.91 -10.86 4.74
N VAL A 105 -5.34 -11.19 5.96
CA VAL A 105 -6.70 -10.91 6.45
C VAL A 105 -6.57 -10.03 7.68
N SER A 106 -7.07 -8.82 7.60
CA SER A 106 -6.93 -7.79 8.63
C SER A 106 -8.28 -7.36 9.18
N LEU A 107 -8.38 -7.30 10.50
CA LEU A 107 -9.50 -6.71 11.23
C LEU A 107 -9.06 -5.39 11.84
N MET A 108 -9.89 -4.37 11.72
CA MET A 108 -9.59 -3.02 12.18
C MET A 108 -10.70 -2.48 13.04
N TYR A 109 -10.30 -1.76 14.06
CA TYR A 109 -11.18 -0.91 14.87
C TYR A 109 -10.60 0.49 14.91
N SER A 110 -11.44 1.50 14.75
CA SER A 110 -11.06 2.89 14.94
C SER A 110 -11.99 3.58 15.92
N TYR A 111 -11.43 4.32 16.87
CA TYR A 111 -12.17 5.16 17.82
C TYR A 111 -12.13 6.62 17.36
N GLN A 112 -13.29 7.29 17.30
CA GLN A 112 -13.39 8.69 16.91
C GLN A 112 -13.54 9.57 18.14
N LEU A 113 -12.65 10.54 18.28
CA LEU A 113 -12.68 11.60 19.29
C LEU A 113 -13.03 12.92 18.60
N GLU A 114 -14.17 13.49 18.93
CA GLU A 114 -14.58 14.81 18.46
C GLU A 114 -13.94 15.89 19.35
N ILE A 115 -12.96 16.61 18.83
CA ILE A 115 -12.31 17.71 19.55
C ILE A 115 -13.20 18.96 19.56
N ASN A 116 -13.81 19.25 18.42
CA ASN A 116 -14.79 20.31 18.26
C ASN A 116 -15.69 20.04 17.05
N ARG A 117 -16.64 20.94 16.76
CA ARG A 117 -17.59 20.80 15.65
C ARG A 117 -16.96 20.74 14.25
N ARG A 118 -15.68 21.06 14.10
CA ARG A 118 -14.99 21.16 12.81
C ARG A 118 -13.79 20.23 12.69
N PHE A 119 -13.36 19.63 13.81
CA PHE A 119 -12.15 18.81 13.81
C PHE A 119 -12.33 17.58 14.70
N SER A 120 -11.98 16.42 14.13
CA SER A 120 -12.00 15.12 14.80
C SER A 120 -10.68 14.41 14.64
N ILE A 121 -10.34 13.57 15.61
CA ILE A 121 -9.20 12.66 15.56
C ILE A 121 -9.73 11.22 15.65
N LYS A 122 -9.18 10.33 14.83
CA LYS A 122 -9.44 8.89 14.94
C LYS A 122 -8.15 8.17 15.29
N PHE A 123 -8.27 7.20 16.19
CA PHE A 123 -7.21 6.26 16.54
C PHE A 123 -7.60 4.91 15.99
N GLY A 124 -6.74 4.28 15.22
CA GLY A 124 -6.97 2.97 14.60
C GLY A 124 -6.03 1.92 15.14
N ALA A 125 -6.57 0.73 15.36
CA ALA A 125 -5.82 -0.48 15.65
C ALA A 125 -6.20 -1.57 14.65
N GLN A 126 -5.23 -2.39 14.26
CA GLN A 126 -5.39 -3.48 13.30
C GLN A 126 -4.69 -4.72 13.80
N GLY A 127 -5.36 -5.86 13.69
CA GLY A 127 -4.77 -7.18 13.80
C GLY A 127 -4.83 -7.87 12.45
N THR A 128 -3.73 -8.46 12.03
CA THR A 128 -3.60 -9.12 10.72
C THR A 128 -3.13 -10.55 10.91
N TYR A 129 -3.82 -11.49 10.27
CA TYR A 129 -3.32 -12.83 10.01
C TYR A 129 -2.72 -12.85 8.61
N MET A 130 -1.45 -13.26 8.52
CA MET A 130 -0.70 -13.32 7.27
C MET A 130 -0.32 -14.77 7.00
N GLN A 131 -0.53 -15.20 5.76
CA GLN A 131 -0.07 -16.48 5.24
C GLN A 131 0.74 -16.25 3.99
N ARG A 132 1.95 -16.77 3.98
CA ARG A 132 2.88 -16.68 2.85
C ARG A 132 3.24 -18.07 2.39
N SER A 133 3.14 -18.35 1.10
CA SER A 133 3.45 -19.64 0.50
C SER A 133 4.35 -19.47 -0.70
N VAL A 134 5.20 -20.45 -0.91
CA VAL A 134 6.09 -20.55 -2.07
C VAL A 134 5.79 -21.84 -2.83
N ASP A 135 5.61 -21.73 -4.14
CA ASP A 135 5.46 -22.86 -5.04
C ASP A 135 6.86 -23.37 -5.41
N THR A 136 7.26 -24.46 -4.79
CA THR A 136 8.58 -25.06 -4.93
C THR A 136 8.79 -25.74 -6.27
N ASP A 137 7.72 -26.23 -6.90
CA ASP A 137 7.79 -26.94 -8.19
C ASP A 137 8.22 -26.00 -9.33
N ASN A 138 7.93 -24.72 -9.19
CA ASN A 138 8.30 -23.68 -10.15
C ASN A 138 9.63 -22.98 -9.83
N LEU A 139 10.28 -23.32 -8.71
CA LEU A 139 11.61 -22.79 -8.39
C LEU A 139 12.70 -23.45 -9.23
N ARG A 140 13.68 -22.64 -9.63
CA ARG A 140 14.86 -23.08 -10.38
C ARG A 140 16.12 -22.75 -9.58
N PHE A 141 16.81 -23.77 -9.12
CA PHE A 141 18.06 -23.63 -8.37
C PHE A 141 19.27 -23.86 -9.25
N GLY A 142 20.41 -23.27 -8.88
CA GLY A 142 21.63 -23.39 -9.66
C GLY A 142 22.18 -24.81 -9.79
N ASP A 143 21.95 -25.67 -8.79
CA ASP A 143 22.34 -27.10 -8.78
C ASP A 143 21.51 -27.97 -9.71
N MET A 144 20.34 -27.47 -10.15
CA MET A 144 19.48 -28.16 -11.15
C MET A 144 20.03 -28.03 -12.57
N ILE A 145 21.00 -27.14 -12.81
CA ILE A 145 21.52 -26.83 -14.14
C ILE A 145 22.67 -27.76 -14.48
N ASP A 146 22.49 -28.63 -15.52
CA ASP A 146 23.58 -29.30 -16.21
C ASP A 146 24.13 -28.38 -17.32
N PRO A 147 25.46 -28.13 -17.39
CA PRO A 147 26.05 -27.21 -18.37
C PRO A 147 25.75 -27.53 -19.84
N ARG A 148 25.35 -28.77 -20.16
CA ARG A 148 25.06 -29.24 -21.53
C ARG A 148 23.59 -29.52 -21.77
N ARG A 149 22.83 -29.89 -20.71
CA ARG A 149 21.45 -30.38 -20.82
C ARG A 149 20.42 -29.38 -20.24
N GLY A 150 20.86 -28.30 -19.57
CA GLY A 150 19.96 -27.33 -18.91
C GLY A 150 19.42 -27.86 -17.58
N PHE A 151 18.19 -27.53 -17.24
CA PHE A 151 17.54 -27.90 -15.97
C PHE A 151 17.09 -29.37 -15.99
N VAL A 152 17.94 -30.30 -15.59
CA VAL A 152 17.68 -31.75 -15.61
C VAL A 152 17.98 -32.45 -14.28
N ASN A 153 18.66 -31.80 -13.35
CA ASN A 153 18.97 -32.35 -12.03
C ASN A 153 17.90 -32.01 -11.00
N LEU A 154 17.74 -32.85 -9.99
CA LEU A 154 16.97 -32.50 -8.79
C LEU A 154 17.78 -31.61 -7.88
N THR A 155 17.14 -30.67 -7.22
CA THR A 155 17.80 -29.80 -6.25
C THR A 155 18.11 -30.52 -4.94
N ASN A 156 19.23 -30.18 -4.31
CA ASN A 156 19.59 -30.57 -2.95
C ASN A 156 19.39 -29.40 -1.95
N GLU A 157 18.83 -28.26 -2.41
CA GLU A 157 18.60 -27.12 -1.53
C GLU A 157 17.53 -27.46 -0.47
N PRO A 158 17.80 -27.20 0.81
CA PRO A 158 16.86 -27.52 1.87
C PRO A 158 15.71 -26.50 1.89
N ILE A 159 14.53 -26.92 1.44
CA ILE A 159 13.30 -26.16 1.66
C ILE A 159 12.66 -26.70 2.92
N ILE A 160 12.62 -25.87 4.00
CA ILE A 160 12.13 -26.29 5.31
C ILE A 160 10.60 -26.24 5.37
N SER A 161 10.00 -25.25 4.72
CA SER A 161 8.53 -25.09 4.70
C SER A 161 8.09 -24.40 3.42
N GLU A 162 7.03 -24.91 2.81
CA GLU A 162 6.38 -24.27 1.65
C GLU A 162 5.40 -23.17 2.06
N SER A 163 5.09 -23.07 3.33
CA SER A 163 4.14 -22.09 3.86
C SER A 163 4.53 -21.65 5.26
N THR A 164 4.42 -20.36 5.52
CA THR A 164 4.54 -19.77 6.86
C THR A 164 3.34 -18.91 7.16
N SER A 165 2.93 -18.86 8.43
CA SER A 165 1.80 -18.07 8.89
C SER A 165 2.15 -17.37 10.18
N TYR A 166 1.72 -16.12 10.33
CA TYR A 166 2.01 -15.31 11.50
C TYR A 166 0.94 -14.24 11.73
N PHE A 167 0.92 -13.72 12.95
CA PHE A 167 0.06 -12.60 13.33
C PHE A 167 0.89 -11.32 13.42
N ASP A 168 0.27 -10.23 13.02
CA ASP A 168 0.86 -8.91 13.07
C ASP A 168 -0.13 -7.87 13.59
N ALA A 169 0.39 -6.78 14.11
CA ALA A 169 -0.37 -5.65 14.61
C ALA A 169 0.05 -4.35 13.93
N SER A 170 -0.91 -3.44 13.75
CA SER A 170 -0.68 -2.11 13.21
C SER A 170 -1.51 -1.08 13.98
N ALA A 171 -1.04 0.16 13.99
CA ALA A 171 -1.74 1.27 14.61
C ALA A 171 -1.69 2.53 13.74
N GLY A 172 -2.68 3.41 13.90
CA GLY A 172 -2.71 4.65 13.16
C GLY A 172 -3.49 5.75 13.85
N ILE A 173 -3.22 6.97 13.44
CA ILE A 173 -3.91 8.17 13.85
C ILE A 173 -4.32 8.95 12.60
N LEU A 174 -5.53 9.51 12.61
CA LEU A 174 -6.06 10.32 11.53
C LEU A 174 -6.74 11.54 12.12
N GLY A 175 -6.21 12.73 11.85
CA GLY A 175 -6.87 14.00 12.14
C GLY A 175 -7.52 14.57 10.90
N PHE A 176 -8.77 15.04 10.99
CA PHE A 176 -9.47 15.57 9.83
C PHE A 176 -10.48 16.66 10.18
N SER A 177 -10.69 17.51 9.20
CA SER A 177 -11.70 18.56 9.20
C SER A 177 -12.48 18.53 7.87
N GLU A 178 -13.33 19.49 7.61
CA GLU A 178 -14.04 19.59 6.33
C GLU A 178 -13.11 19.76 5.11
N LYS A 179 -11.94 20.38 5.31
CA LYS A 179 -11.03 20.74 4.20
C LYS A 179 -9.65 20.13 4.31
N PHE A 180 -9.19 19.74 5.50
CA PHE A 180 -7.83 19.27 5.74
C PHE A 180 -7.85 17.96 6.48
N TYR A 181 -6.88 17.10 6.17
CA TYR A 181 -6.65 15.86 6.89
C TYR A 181 -5.17 15.52 6.90
N PHE A 182 -4.76 14.82 7.95
CA PHE A 182 -3.43 14.24 8.07
C PHE A 182 -3.53 12.91 8.81
N GLY A 183 -2.61 12.02 8.54
CA GLY A 183 -2.56 10.74 9.22
C GLY A 183 -1.14 10.22 9.36
N LEU A 184 -0.96 9.42 10.40
CA LEU A 184 0.23 8.64 10.69
C LEU A 184 -0.17 7.19 10.92
N ALA A 185 0.58 6.25 10.39
CA ALA A 185 0.39 4.83 10.65
C ALA A 185 1.72 4.11 10.78
N VAL A 186 1.72 3.07 11.60
CA VAL A 186 2.83 2.12 11.73
C VAL A 186 2.26 0.73 11.54
N HIS A 187 2.74 0.03 10.52
CA HIS A 187 2.43 -1.37 10.25
C HIS A 187 3.59 -2.24 10.70
N HIS A 188 3.34 -3.52 10.88
CA HIS A 188 4.32 -4.53 11.32
C HIS A 188 4.96 -4.18 12.66
N LEU A 189 4.12 -3.82 13.65
CA LEU A 189 4.59 -3.49 15.00
C LEU A 189 5.30 -4.67 15.67
N THR A 190 4.91 -5.90 15.33
CA THR A 190 5.45 -7.15 15.89
C THR A 190 6.71 -7.62 15.17
N GLU A 191 7.04 -7.05 13.99
CA GLU A 191 8.15 -7.47 13.13
C GLU A 191 8.20 -9.00 12.96
N PRO A 192 7.11 -9.63 12.44
CA PRO A 192 7.00 -11.07 12.39
C PRO A 192 8.07 -11.71 11.49
N GLU A 193 8.43 -12.96 11.79
CA GLU A 193 9.38 -13.74 11.01
C GLU A 193 8.73 -14.35 9.77
N GLU A 194 9.31 -14.10 8.59
CA GLU A 194 8.80 -14.55 7.28
C GLU A 194 9.63 -15.66 6.65
N SER A 195 10.51 -16.30 7.43
CA SER A 195 11.50 -17.25 6.89
C SER A 195 10.88 -18.56 6.42
N PHE A 196 11.26 -19.01 5.23
CA PHE A 196 11.04 -20.37 4.71
C PHE A 196 12.24 -21.29 4.96
N LEU A 197 13.41 -20.71 5.25
CA LEU A 197 14.69 -21.42 5.34
C LEU A 197 15.21 -21.55 6.77
N GLY A 198 14.41 -21.14 7.79
CA GLY A 198 14.83 -21.17 9.19
C GLY A 198 15.93 -20.15 9.56
N ARG A 199 16.26 -19.23 8.66
CA ARG A 199 17.16 -18.10 8.95
C ARG A 199 16.32 -16.90 9.34
N PRO A 200 16.75 -16.07 10.32
CA PRO A 200 15.99 -14.87 10.69
C PRO A 200 15.74 -13.95 9.50
N SER A 201 14.47 -13.65 9.25
CA SER A 201 14.00 -12.75 8.20
C SER A 201 12.81 -11.92 8.71
N PRO A 202 13.04 -10.99 9.67
CA PRO A 202 11.96 -10.20 10.23
C PRO A 202 11.43 -9.22 9.19
N LEU A 203 10.10 -9.10 9.12
CA LEU A 203 9.42 -8.11 8.30
C LEU A 203 9.57 -6.72 8.94
N PRO A 204 10.27 -5.76 8.28
CA PRO A 204 10.52 -4.46 8.89
C PRO A 204 9.24 -3.65 9.08
N ARG A 205 9.19 -2.83 10.13
CA ARG A 205 8.11 -1.85 10.34
C ARG A 205 7.99 -0.92 9.15
N LYS A 206 6.74 -0.64 8.78
CA LYS A 206 6.39 0.33 7.74
C LYS A 206 5.76 1.55 8.37
N TYR A 207 6.36 2.69 8.15
CA TYR A 207 5.87 4.00 8.59
C TYR A 207 5.19 4.69 7.42
N THR A 208 4.00 5.22 7.67
CA THR A 208 3.23 5.97 6.69
C THR A 208 2.82 7.30 7.31
N ALA A 209 3.08 8.40 6.60
CA ALA A 209 2.61 9.73 6.95
C ALA A 209 1.94 10.36 5.73
N HIS A 210 0.76 10.92 5.90
CA HIS A 210 0.07 11.59 4.81
C HIS A 210 -0.63 12.86 5.27
N ILE A 211 -0.71 13.83 4.36
CA ILE A 211 -1.43 15.09 4.56
C ILE A 211 -2.06 15.49 3.24
N GLY A 212 -3.24 16.06 3.32
CA GLY A 212 -3.95 16.57 2.15
C GLY A 212 -5.01 17.60 2.50
N ALA A 213 -5.53 18.21 1.45
CA ALA A 213 -6.60 19.17 1.55
C ALA A 213 -7.63 18.94 0.43
N VAL A 214 -8.89 19.29 0.68
CA VAL A 214 -9.94 19.37 -0.34
C VAL A 214 -10.37 20.82 -0.44
N LEU A 215 -10.03 21.49 -1.52
CA LEU A 215 -10.24 22.90 -1.73
C LEU A 215 -11.27 23.12 -2.85
N PRO A 216 -12.43 23.74 -2.57
CA PRO A 216 -13.38 24.07 -3.61
C PRO A 216 -12.76 25.10 -4.58
N PHE A 217 -13.07 24.95 -5.88
CA PHE A 217 -12.56 25.82 -6.91
C PHE A 217 -13.70 26.35 -7.79
N GLY A 218 -13.72 27.70 -8.02
CA GLY A 218 -14.67 28.35 -8.88
C GLY A 218 -15.76 29.16 -8.17
N ILE A 219 -16.56 29.90 -8.95
CA ILE A 219 -17.60 30.80 -8.46
C ILE A 219 -18.81 30.00 -7.91
N ARG A 220 -19.05 28.80 -8.45
CA ARG A 220 -19.99 27.80 -7.91
C ARG A 220 -19.16 26.68 -7.31
N ALA A 221 -18.82 26.86 -6.01
CA ALA A 221 -17.93 25.96 -5.27
C ALA A 221 -18.39 24.49 -5.16
N GLU A 222 -19.62 24.20 -5.56
CA GLU A 222 -20.22 22.87 -5.44
C GLU A 222 -19.83 21.91 -6.56
N ASP A 223 -19.37 22.42 -7.71
CA ASP A 223 -19.17 21.60 -8.91
C ASP A 223 -17.72 21.17 -9.14
N MET A 224 -16.74 21.81 -8.47
CA MET A 224 -15.33 21.59 -8.74
C MET A 224 -14.49 21.70 -7.48
N SER A 225 -13.59 20.73 -7.28
CA SER A 225 -12.61 20.77 -6.19
C SER A 225 -11.26 20.25 -6.65
N TRP A 226 -10.21 20.70 -6.00
CA TRP A 226 -8.89 20.15 -6.16
C TRP A 226 -8.31 19.75 -4.81
N SER A 227 -7.51 18.67 -4.80
CA SER A 227 -7.01 18.08 -3.57
C SER A 227 -5.52 17.83 -3.69
N PRO A 228 -4.66 18.74 -3.21
CA PRO A 228 -3.23 18.50 -3.09
C PRO A 228 -2.93 17.55 -1.94
N ASN A 229 -1.96 16.64 -2.17
CA ASN A 229 -1.62 15.59 -1.23
C ASN A 229 -0.12 15.32 -1.20
N ILE A 230 0.36 14.96 -0.03
CA ILE A 230 1.71 14.45 0.20
C ILE A 230 1.58 13.14 0.96
N LEU A 231 2.29 12.11 0.49
CA LEU A 231 2.36 10.81 1.14
C LEU A 231 3.82 10.40 1.27
N PHE A 232 4.23 10.13 2.49
CA PHE A 232 5.52 9.56 2.84
C PHE A 232 5.34 8.13 3.34
N GLN A 233 6.18 7.21 2.84
CA GLN A 233 6.23 5.82 3.30
C GLN A 233 7.68 5.38 3.43
N GLN A 234 7.97 4.64 4.49
CA GLN A 234 9.28 4.06 4.74
C GLN A 234 9.11 2.65 5.29
N GLN A 235 9.84 1.69 4.71
CA GLN A 235 9.93 0.31 5.21
C GLN A 235 11.38 -0.19 5.07
N GLY A 236 12.01 -0.53 6.19
CA GLY A 236 13.43 -0.82 6.20
C GLY A 236 14.26 0.33 5.63
N ASN A 237 15.04 0.03 4.59
CA ASN A 237 15.88 1.02 3.89
C ASN A 237 15.16 1.74 2.73
N PHE A 238 13.92 1.34 2.43
CA PHE A 238 13.16 1.92 1.33
C PHE A 238 12.31 3.09 1.80
N GLN A 239 12.37 4.18 1.05
CA GLN A 239 11.66 5.40 1.33
C GLN A 239 11.01 5.93 0.05
N HIS A 240 9.73 6.26 0.13
CA HIS A 240 8.97 6.87 -0.96
C HIS A 240 8.30 8.15 -0.50
N ILE A 241 8.47 9.20 -1.29
CA ILE A 241 7.71 10.45 -1.17
C ILE A 241 6.86 10.58 -2.43
N ASN A 242 5.55 10.67 -2.24
CA ASN A 242 4.59 10.85 -3.33
C ASN A 242 3.93 12.22 -3.17
N LEU A 243 3.98 13.01 -4.23
CA LEU A 243 3.33 14.31 -4.33
C LEU A 243 2.23 14.21 -5.37
N GLY A 244 1.04 14.65 -5.06
CA GLY A 244 -0.05 14.51 -6.01
C GLY A 244 -1.17 15.50 -5.84
N VAL A 245 -2.01 15.57 -6.86
CA VAL A 245 -3.20 16.40 -6.88
C VAL A 245 -4.33 15.62 -7.56
N TYR A 246 -5.52 15.69 -6.95
CA TYR A 246 -6.77 15.30 -7.61
C TYR A 246 -7.55 16.55 -8.01
N ALA A 247 -8.25 16.46 -9.12
CA ALA A 247 -9.24 17.43 -9.55
C ALA A 247 -10.56 16.71 -9.80
N ASN A 248 -11.62 17.16 -9.14
CA ASN A 248 -12.96 16.61 -9.27
C ASN A 248 -13.86 17.64 -9.93
N LYS A 249 -14.63 17.23 -10.94
CA LYS A 249 -15.64 18.06 -11.60
C LYS A 249 -16.87 17.23 -11.92
N GLY A 250 -17.96 17.46 -11.17
CA GLY A 250 -19.11 16.59 -11.25
C GLY A 250 -18.72 15.13 -10.99
N PRO A 251 -19.08 14.19 -11.87
CA PRO A 251 -18.71 12.79 -11.70
C PRO A 251 -17.26 12.47 -12.11
N LEU A 252 -16.53 13.38 -12.77
CA LEU A 252 -15.20 13.12 -13.28
C LEU A 252 -14.15 13.40 -12.22
N VAL A 253 -13.23 12.45 -12.05
CA VAL A 253 -12.05 12.54 -11.17
C VAL A 253 -10.81 12.38 -12.01
N LEU A 254 -9.88 13.33 -11.91
CA LEU A 254 -8.57 13.27 -12.52
C LEU A 254 -7.52 13.34 -11.43
N GLY A 255 -6.44 12.58 -11.56
CA GLY A 255 -5.32 12.58 -10.61
C GLY A 255 -3.98 12.59 -11.32
N LEU A 256 -3.05 13.36 -10.78
CA LEU A 256 -1.65 13.34 -11.18
C LEU A 256 -0.79 13.22 -9.94
N TRP A 257 0.12 12.24 -9.96
CA TRP A 257 1.05 11.99 -8.88
C TRP A 257 2.47 11.81 -9.39
N HIS A 258 3.42 12.20 -8.59
CA HIS A 258 4.83 11.96 -8.80
C HIS A 258 5.42 11.24 -7.60
N ARG A 259 5.91 10.03 -7.80
CA ARG A 259 6.72 9.28 -6.85
C ARG A 259 8.16 9.64 -7.09
N ILE A 260 8.76 10.39 -6.15
CA ILE A 260 10.11 10.95 -6.32
C ILE A 260 11.12 9.82 -6.55
N GLY A 261 11.84 9.92 -7.68
CA GLY A 261 12.88 8.96 -8.06
C GLY A 261 12.39 7.66 -8.69
N ASP A 262 11.06 7.48 -8.90
CA ASP A 262 10.51 6.23 -9.41
C ASP A 262 9.55 6.40 -10.59
N SER A 263 8.44 7.13 -10.42
CA SER A 263 7.38 7.14 -11.45
C SER A 263 6.49 8.39 -11.44
N PHE A 264 5.87 8.65 -12.59
CA PHE A 264 4.70 9.53 -12.72
C PHE A 264 3.44 8.68 -12.86
N ILE A 265 2.37 9.08 -12.19
CA ILE A 265 1.12 8.34 -12.13
C ILE A 265 0.01 9.25 -12.67
N GLY A 266 -0.67 8.80 -13.70
CA GLY A 266 -1.90 9.41 -14.20
C GLY A 266 -3.11 8.61 -13.75
N LEU A 267 -4.16 9.28 -13.28
CA LEU A 267 -5.41 8.65 -12.83
C LEU A 267 -6.61 9.31 -13.49
N VAL A 268 -7.56 8.50 -13.91
CA VAL A 268 -8.89 8.91 -14.35
C VAL A 268 -9.94 8.07 -13.62
N GLY A 269 -11.03 8.72 -13.21
CA GLY A 269 -12.10 8.02 -12.52
C GLY A 269 -13.46 8.68 -12.72
N ILE A 270 -14.47 7.92 -12.37
CA ILE A 270 -15.87 8.38 -12.36
C ILE A 270 -16.42 8.12 -10.97
N GLU A 271 -17.00 9.13 -10.36
CA GLU A 271 -17.62 9.07 -9.04
C GLU A 271 -19.08 9.46 -9.10
N THR A 272 -19.91 8.62 -8.53
CA THR A 272 -21.34 8.85 -8.30
C THR A 272 -21.64 8.64 -6.82
N ASP A 273 -22.85 8.88 -6.38
CA ASP A 273 -23.25 8.67 -4.98
C ASP A 273 -23.05 7.22 -4.53
N GLN A 274 -23.30 6.25 -5.42
CA GLN A 274 -23.25 4.83 -5.11
C GLN A 274 -21.93 4.18 -5.52
N PHE A 275 -21.30 4.63 -6.60
CA PHE A 275 -20.12 3.99 -7.19
C PHE A 275 -19.02 4.98 -7.44
N LYS A 276 -17.78 4.52 -7.24
CA LYS A 276 -16.59 5.17 -7.75
C LYS A 276 -15.74 4.13 -8.45
N PHE A 277 -15.34 4.42 -9.68
CA PHE A 277 -14.43 3.61 -10.48
C PHE A 277 -13.22 4.45 -10.83
N GLY A 278 -12.04 3.90 -10.67
CA GLY A 278 -10.76 4.55 -10.98
C GLY A 278 -9.84 3.63 -11.76
N TYR A 279 -9.13 4.21 -12.73
CA TYR A 279 -8.01 3.58 -13.42
C TYR A 279 -6.79 4.47 -13.31
N SER A 280 -5.64 3.90 -13.01
CA SER A 280 -4.37 4.61 -13.04
C SER A 280 -3.31 3.85 -13.80
N TYR A 281 -2.39 4.61 -14.39
CA TYR A 281 -1.21 4.12 -15.08
C TYR A 281 0.04 4.79 -14.52
N ASP A 282 1.02 3.97 -14.12
CA ASP A 282 2.32 4.45 -13.62
C ASP A 282 3.34 4.37 -14.74
N ILE A 283 3.92 5.51 -15.08
CA ILE A 283 5.03 5.61 -16.03
C ILE A 283 6.33 5.55 -15.22
N THR A 284 7.02 4.41 -15.25
CA THR A 284 8.30 4.23 -14.58
C THR A 284 9.37 5.09 -15.25
N THR A 285 10.07 5.90 -14.47
CA THR A 285 11.16 6.78 -14.94
C THR A 285 12.55 6.25 -14.60
N SER A 286 12.63 5.17 -13.82
CA SER A 286 13.88 4.52 -13.44
C SER A 286 14.46 3.69 -14.61
N THR A 287 15.64 3.13 -14.41
CA THR A 287 16.35 2.28 -15.40
C THR A 287 15.55 1.06 -15.89
N LEU A 288 14.51 0.67 -15.17
CA LEU A 288 13.57 -0.40 -15.50
C LEU A 288 12.53 0.00 -16.57
N SER A 289 12.45 1.28 -16.95
CA SER A 289 11.40 1.82 -17.83
C SER A 289 11.26 1.11 -19.17
N ASN A 290 12.38 0.67 -19.77
CA ASN A 290 12.40 0.08 -21.11
C ASN A 290 11.81 -1.34 -21.21
N LYS A 291 11.65 -2.04 -20.07
CA LYS A 291 11.17 -3.45 -20.03
C LYS A 291 9.92 -3.64 -19.20
N ALA A 292 9.65 -2.75 -18.25
CA ALA A 292 8.62 -2.94 -17.24
C ALA A 292 7.18 -2.69 -17.73
N ALA A 293 6.98 -1.97 -18.85
CA ALA A 293 5.67 -1.56 -19.39
C ALA A 293 4.78 -0.82 -18.36
N GLY A 294 5.40 -0.15 -17.36
CA GLY A 294 4.69 0.60 -16.34
C GLY A 294 3.91 -0.26 -15.36
N SER A 295 2.85 0.29 -14.76
CA SER A 295 1.94 -0.46 -13.89
C SER A 295 0.51 0.00 -14.09
N HIS A 296 -0.43 -0.92 -14.06
CA HIS A 296 -1.86 -0.66 -14.21
C HIS A 296 -2.59 -0.93 -12.91
N GLU A 297 -3.47 -0.04 -12.50
CA GLU A 297 -4.30 -0.24 -11.32
C GLU A 297 -5.75 0.15 -11.59
N ILE A 298 -6.66 -0.70 -11.14
CA ILE A 298 -8.10 -0.49 -11.21
C ILE A 298 -8.63 -0.49 -9.79
N SER A 299 -9.49 0.47 -9.47
CA SER A 299 -10.20 0.54 -8.20
C SER A 299 -11.70 0.66 -8.39
N MET A 300 -12.45 0.10 -7.45
CA MET A 300 -13.89 0.23 -7.38
C MET A 300 -14.33 0.44 -5.93
N ARG A 301 -15.20 1.42 -5.71
CA ARG A 301 -15.90 1.64 -4.44
C ARG A 301 -17.39 1.53 -4.66
N ILE A 302 -18.07 0.82 -3.76
CA ILE A 302 -19.53 0.69 -3.71
C ILE A 302 -19.96 1.21 -2.34
N ASN A 303 -20.76 2.26 -2.33
CA ASN A 303 -21.41 2.77 -1.12
C ASN A 303 -22.73 2.05 -0.93
N LEU A 304 -22.90 1.39 0.20
CA LEU A 304 -24.14 0.72 0.58
C LEU A 304 -25.13 1.72 1.19
N PRO A 305 -26.42 1.36 1.26
CA PRO A 305 -27.43 2.22 1.88
C PRO A 305 -27.01 2.61 3.30
N CYS A 306 -27.11 3.91 3.60
CA CYS A 306 -26.81 4.41 4.93
C CYS A 306 -27.84 3.92 5.95
N PRO A 307 -27.42 3.36 7.10
CA PRO A 307 -28.33 3.07 8.19
C PRO A 307 -28.95 4.36 8.74
N PRO A 308 -30.23 4.33 9.18
CA PRO A 308 -30.85 5.50 9.77
C PRO A 308 -30.09 5.93 11.03
N ARG A 309 -29.55 7.13 11.01
CA ARG A 309 -28.80 7.70 12.15
C ARG A 309 -29.73 8.33 13.17
N LYS A 310 -29.53 7.98 14.43
CA LYS A 310 -30.24 8.58 15.58
C LYS A 310 -29.57 9.86 16.11
N VAL A 311 -28.41 10.23 15.58
CA VAL A 311 -27.54 11.26 16.18
C VAL A 311 -27.89 12.64 15.64
N LYS A 312 -28.08 13.61 16.59
CA LYS A 312 -28.30 15.02 16.34
C LYS A 312 -27.06 15.83 15.91
N PHE A 313 -25.87 15.21 15.88
CA PHE A 313 -24.62 15.88 15.56
C PHE A 313 -24.23 15.67 14.09
N LYS A 314 -23.80 16.76 13.47
CA LYS A 314 -23.25 16.74 12.12
C LYS A 314 -21.88 16.04 12.17
N THR A 315 -21.84 14.77 11.82
CA THR A 315 -20.55 14.06 11.67
C THR A 315 -19.81 14.64 10.49
N ILE A 316 -18.60 15.10 10.72
CA ILE A 316 -17.70 15.52 9.66
C ILE A 316 -17.13 14.23 9.07
N SER A 317 -17.37 13.99 7.79
CA SER A 317 -16.74 12.87 7.08
C SER A 317 -15.34 13.29 6.64
N CYS A 318 -14.38 12.38 6.76
CA CYS A 318 -13.08 12.57 6.14
C CYS A 318 -13.28 12.80 4.63
N PRO A 319 -12.56 13.76 4.01
CA PRO A 319 -12.65 13.97 2.59
C PRO A 319 -12.46 12.64 1.84
N SER A 320 -13.39 12.28 0.98
CA SER A 320 -13.32 11.08 0.15
C SER A 320 -12.68 11.42 -1.18
N PHE A 321 -11.76 10.61 -1.62
CA PHE A 321 -11.08 10.75 -2.90
C PHE A 321 -11.61 9.73 -3.86
#